data_9462669513fa5a97594552ac81dd6fb0
#
_entry.id   9462669513fa5a97594552ac81dd6fb0
#
_cell.length_a   1.000
_cell.length_b   1.000
_cell.length_c   1.000
_cell.angle_alpha   90.00
_cell.angle_beta   90.00
_cell.angle_gamma   90.00
#
_symmetry.space_group_name_H-M   'P 1'
#
loop_
_entity.id
_entity.type
_entity.pdbx_description
1 polymer ?
#
loop_
_entity_poly.entity_id
_entity_poly.type
_entity_poly.pdbx_seq_one_letter_code
_entity_poly.pdbx_strand_id
1 'polypeptide(L)'
;MEFTHLHVHTEYSLLDGSNKINEYVARVKELGMDSAAITDHGVMFGCIDFYRAAKAAGIKPILGCEVYVAPGSRFDKEIGREEDRYYHLVLLAENQEGYQNLMKIVSAGFVDGFYYKPRVDLEILEKYHEGIIALSACLAGEVARSITKGFYEESKKAALRYEEIFGKGNFFLELQDHGIPEQHRVNQQLVRMSRETGIELVATNDIHYTYSTDAEAHDILLCVQTGKRLQDEDRMRYEGGQYYVKSVEEMAALFPYAPQALENTHKIAERCNVEIEFGVTKLPKFDVPEGYTAWEYLNKLCFDGLAERYSGDMGELEERLNYELNVIKNMGYVDYFLIVWDFIRYARDHDIIVGPGRGSAAGSLVSYTLGITKLDPIKYNLLFERFLNPERVSMPDIDVDFCFERRQEVIDYVVEKYGKDRVVQIVTFGMAARGVIRDVGRVMDLPYAQCDLIAKMIPTELNITIDKAMKMNPELRNLYESDDTVKKLIDMSKRLEGLPRHTSMHAAGVVISQKPVVEYVPLSRASDGSLVTQFTMTTLEELGLLKMDFLGLRTLTVIQNAAKLVERDKGIALDMDKIDYDDKKVYAMLGAGKTEGVFQLESGGMTSFMKELKPGNLEDVIAGIS
;
A
#
# COMPACT_ATOMS: atom_id res chain seq x y z
N MET A 1 -13.51 -22.03 -27.54
CA MET A 1 -12.79 -20.75 -27.86
C MET A 1 -12.10 -20.33 -26.57
N GLU A 2 -10.83 -20.06 -26.61
CA GLU A 2 -10.07 -19.55 -25.47
C GLU A 2 -10.21 -18.02 -25.46
N PHE A 3 -10.41 -17.46 -24.25
CA PHE A 3 -10.65 -16.04 -24.05
C PHE A 3 -10.10 -15.60 -22.69
N THR A 4 -9.60 -14.37 -22.59
CA THR A 4 -9.07 -13.79 -21.37
C THR A 4 -9.58 -12.35 -21.22
N HIS A 5 -10.09 -11.99 -20.05
CA HIS A 5 -10.40 -10.60 -19.72
C HIS A 5 -9.12 -9.81 -19.55
N LEU A 6 -8.88 -8.82 -20.43
CA LEU A 6 -7.66 -8.00 -20.46
C LEU A 6 -7.85 -6.58 -19.93
N HIS A 7 -9.09 -6.11 -19.74
CA HIS A 7 -9.42 -4.80 -19.22
C HIS A 7 -10.31 -4.95 -17.98
N VAL A 8 -9.72 -4.82 -16.80
CA VAL A 8 -10.35 -5.18 -15.53
C VAL A 8 -9.93 -4.22 -14.43
N HIS A 9 -10.92 -3.63 -13.78
CA HIS A 9 -10.78 -2.76 -12.62
C HIS A 9 -11.15 -3.53 -11.36
N THR A 10 -10.25 -3.49 -10.38
CA THR A 10 -10.45 -4.13 -9.07
C THR A 10 -10.86 -3.11 -8.02
N GLU A 11 -10.98 -3.58 -6.78
CA GLU A 11 -11.17 -2.73 -5.59
C GLU A 11 -10.09 -1.65 -5.44
N TYR A 12 -8.96 -1.76 -6.12
CA TYR A 12 -7.87 -0.77 -6.13
C TYR A 12 -8.04 0.34 -7.18
N SER A 13 -9.01 0.25 -8.07
CA SER A 13 -9.58 1.41 -8.78
C SER A 13 -10.51 2.15 -7.80
N LEU A 14 -9.89 2.93 -6.87
CA LEU A 14 -10.53 3.44 -5.65
C LEU A 14 -11.86 4.14 -5.91
N LEU A 15 -12.92 3.66 -5.24
CA LEU A 15 -14.30 4.16 -5.34
C LEU A 15 -14.91 4.06 -6.76
N ASP A 16 -14.28 3.32 -7.66
CA ASP A 16 -14.78 3.05 -9.01
C ASP A 16 -14.97 1.54 -9.23
N GLY A 17 -13.94 0.73 -8.99
CA GLY A 17 -14.07 -0.74 -9.01
C GLY A 17 -14.59 -1.31 -7.70
N SER A 18 -15.53 -2.24 -7.76
CA SER A 18 -15.99 -3.06 -6.62
C SER A 18 -15.65 -4.55 -6.76
N ASN A 19 -14.84 -4.88 -7.74
CA ASN A 19 -14.41 -6.23 -8.08
C ASN A 19 -13.29 -6.70 -7.14
N LYS A 20 -13.65 -7.41 -6.07
CA LYS A 20 -12.69 -7.89 -5.07
C LYS A 20 -11.79 -8.95 -5.68
N ILE A 21 -10.48 -8.82 -5.56
CA ILE A 21 -9.47 -9.67 -6.20
C ILE A 21 -9.75 -11.16 -6.00
N ASN A 22 -10.01 -11.59 -4.77
CA ASN A 22 -10.25 -13.01 -4.48
C ASN A 22 -11.54 -13.53 -5.12
N GLU A 23 -12.62 -12.72 -5.12
CA GLU A 23 -13.89 -13.08 -5.78
C GLU A 23 -13.72 -13.10 -7.31
N TYR A 24 -12.99 -12.13 -7.86
CA TYR A 24 -12.67 -12.06 -9.28
C TYR A 24 -11.92 -13.29 -9.77
N VAL A 25 -10.83 -13.64 -9.10
CA VAL A 25 -10.02 -14.82 -9.46
C VAL A 25 -10.83 -16.12 -9.33
N ALA A 26 -11.64 -16.24 -8.27
CA ALA A 26 -12.54 -17.38 -8.09
C ALA A 26 -13.57 -17.48 -9.23
N ARG A 27 -14.16 -16.34 -9.65
CA ARG A 27 -15.12 -16.28 -10.74
C ARG A 27 -14.51 -16.63 -12.09
N VAL A 28 -13.30 -16.14 -12.39
CA VAL A 28 -12.55 -16.50 -13.60
C VAL A 28 -12.34 -18.03 -13.66
N LYS A 29 -11.92 -18.63 -12.55
CA LYS A 29 -11.75 -20.09 -12.45
C LYS A 29 -13.07 -20.87 -12.60
N GLU A 30 -14.14 -20.40 -11.97
CA GLU A 30 -15.50 -20.99 -12.08
C GLU A 30 -15.98 -21.02 -13.53
N LEU A 31 -15.68 -19.96 -14.29
CA LEU A 31 -16.02 -19.84 -15.72
C LEU A 31 -15.09 -20.64 -16.65
N GLY A 32 -14.10 -21.35 -16.11
CA GLY A 32 -13.19 -22.21 -16.85
C GLY A 32 -12.09 -21.47 -17.62
N MET A 33 -11.84 -20.20 -17.32
CA MET A 33 -10.72 -19.46 -17.88
C MET A 33 -9.42 -19.79 -17.12
N ASP A 34 -8.29 -19.76 -17.81
CA ASP A 34 -6.96 -20.10 -17.29
C ASP A 34 -6.08 -18.88 -17.01
N SER A 35 -6.52 -17.72 -17.41
CA SER A 35 -5.77 -16.46 -17.33
C SER A 35 -6.69 -15.27 -17.06
N ALA A 36 -6.16 -14.22 -16.45
CA ALA A 36 -6.87 -13.01 -16.10
C ALA A 36 -5.90 -11.82 -15.97
N ALA A 37 -6.39 -10.62 -16.24
CA ALA A 37 -5.61 -9.39 -16.08
C ALA A 37 -6.12 -8.51 -14.94
N ILE A 38 -5.23 -7.62 -14.47
CA ILE A 38 -5.55 -6.45 -13.65
C ILE A 38 -5.07 -5.20 -14.39
N THR A 39 -5.94 -4.20 -14.52
CA THR A 39 -5.65 -2.94 -15.23
C THR A 39 -6.32 -1.75 -14.54
N ASP A 40 -6.07 -1.58 -13.24
CA ASP A 40 -6.66 -0.50 -12.44
C ASP A 40 -6.34 0.89 -12.97
N HIS A 41 -7.19 1.86 -12.68
CA HIS A 41 -7.11 3.25 -13.13
C HIS A 41 -5.87 3.97 -12.60
N GLY A 42 -4.84 4.12 -13.42
CA GLY A 42 -3.64 4.92 -13.16
C GLY A 42 -2.77 4.41 -12.01
N VAL A 43 -3.04 3.20 -11.47
CA VAL A 43 -2.35 2.63 -10.32
C VAL A 43 -2.03 1.15 -10.50
N MET A 44 -1.07 0.65 -9.73
CA MET A 44 -0.70 -0.76 -9.64
C MET A 44 -0.87 -1.33 -8.23
N PHE A 45 -1.68 -0.70 -7.38
CA PHE A 45 -1.85 -1.04 -5.97
C PHE A 45 -2.14 -2.53 -5.72
N GLY A 46 -3.00 -3.12 -6.55
CA GLY A 46 -3.48 -4.49 -6.43
C GLY A 46 -2.63 -5.53 -7.14
N CYS A 47 -1.56 -5.15 -7.89
CA CYS A 47 -0.85 -6.08 -8.76
C CYS A 47 -0.26 -7.29 -8.02
N ILE A 48 0.33 -7.10 -6.84
CA ILE A 48 0.94 -8.20 -6.08
C ILE A 48 -0.11 -9.09 -5.42
N ASP A 49 -1.17 -8.50 -4.87
CA ASP A 49 -2.28 -9.25 -4.27
C ASP A 49 -2.98 -10.10 -5.33
N PHE A 50 -3.21 -9.51 -6.51
CA PHE A 50 -3.77 -10.22 -7.66
C PHE A 50 -2.84 -11.34 -8.15
N TYR A 51 -1.54 -11.07 -8.28
CA TYR A 51 -0.54 -12.07 -8.69
C TYR A 51 -0.58 -13.30 -7.77
N ARG A 52 -0.57 -13.07 -6.44
CA ARG A 52 -0.64 -14.14 -5.45
C ARG A 52 -1.95 -14.93 -5.52
N ALA A 53 -3.08 -14.24 -5.57
CA ALA A 53 -4.39 -14.87 -5.65
C ALA A 53 -4.54 -15.72 -6.91
N ALA A 54 -4.12 -15.18 -8.07
CA ALA A 54 -4.18 -15.88 -9.35
C ALA A 54 -3.27 -17.13 -9.37
N LYS A 55 -2.00 -16.99 -8.96
CA LYS A 55 -1.06 -18.14 -8.87
C LYS A 55 -1.58 -19.23 -7.92
N ALA A 56 -2.13 -18.85 -6.75
CA ALA A 56 -2.71 -19.80 -5.79
C ALA A 56 -3.93 -20.53 -6.36
N ALA A 57 -4.70 -19.88 -7.22
CA ALA A 57 -5.85 -20.48 -7.89
C ALA A 57 -5.49 -21.32 -9.13
N GLY A 58 -4.22 -21.26 -9.60
CA GLY A 58 -3.77 -21.86 -10.84
C GLY A 58 -4.18 -21.06 -12.08
N ILE A 59 -4.46 -19.77 -11.93
CA ILE A 59 -4.78 -18.82 -13.00
C ILE A 59 -3.52 -18.05 -13.36
N LYS A 60 -3.26 -17.85 -14.65
CA LYS A 60 -2.14 -17.07 -15.14
C LYS A 60 -2.40 -15.57 -14.94
N PRO A 61 -1.62 -14.85 -14.11
CA PRO A 61 -1.81 -13.42 -13.90
C PRO A 61 -1.19 -12.61 -15.05
N ILE A 62 -1.92 -11.61 -15.52
CA ILE A 62 -1.45 -10.60 -16.46
C ILE A 62 -1.48 -9.26 -15.72
N LEU A 63 -0.29 -8.65 -15.57
CA LEU A 63 -0.15 -7.40 -14.83
C LEU A 63 -0.19 -6.21 -15.78
N GLY A 64 -1.05 -5.26 -15.49
CA GLY A 64 -1.28 -4.08 -16.32
C GLY A 64 -1.77 -2.88 -15.52
N CYS A 65 -2.07 -1.82 -16.24
CA CYS A 65 -2.65 -0.58 -15.71
C CYS A 65 -3.35 0.16 -16.85
N GLU A 66 -4.54 0.69 -16.61
CA GLU A 66 -5.15 1.68 -17.49
C GLU A 66 -4.60 3.06 -17.13
N VAL A 67 -3.65 3.57 -17.92
CA VAL A 67 -3.02 4.86 -17.68
C VAL A 67 -3.82 6.02 -18.26
N TYR A 68 -3.65 7.20 -17.67
CA TYR A 68 -4.20 8.45 -18.16
C TYR A 68 -3.16 9.15 -19.05
N VAL A 69 -3.42 9.30 -20.34
CA VAL A 69 -2.52 9.94 -21.31
C VAL A 69 -2.90 11.40 -21.49
N ALA A 70 -1.99 12.32 -21.22
CA ALA A 70 -2.18 13.76 -21.46
C ALA A 70 -2.29 14.04 -22.96
N PRO A 71 -3.15 14.95 -23.41
CA PRO A 71 -3.27 15.33 -24.83
C PRO A 71 -2.01 15.97 -25.41
N GLY A 72 -1.18 16.56 -24.54
CA GLY A 72 0.12 17.14 -24.87
C GLY A 72 1.16 16.65 -23.88
N SER A 73 1.91 17.57 -23.27
CA SER A 73 2.90 17.21 -22.24
C SER A 73 2.22 16.92 -20.90
N ARG A 74 2.75 15.92 -20.17
CA ARG A 74 2.33 15.62 -18.80
C ARG A 74 2.55 16.78 -17.82
N PHE A 75 3.42 17.72 -18.19
CA PHE A 75 3.69 18.93 -17.40
C PHE A 75 2.66 20.05 -17.60
N ASP A 76 1.82 19.96 -18.63
CA ASP A 76 0.79 20.97 -18.90
C ASP A 76 -0.34 20.86 -17.87
N LYS A 77 -0.53 21.92 -17.08
CA LYS A 77 -1.54 21.99 -16.00
C LYS A 77 -2.63 23.04 -16.24
N GLU A 78 -2.70 23.61 -17.43
CA GLU A 78 -3.65 24.65 -17.83
C GLU A 78 -4.60 24.16 -18.92
N ILE A 79 -5.22 22.99 -18.75
CA ILE A 79 -6.12 22.43 -19.77
C ILE A 79 -7.58 22.68 -19.37
N GLY A 80 -8.38 23.17 -20.31
CA GLY A 80 -9.70 23.74 -20.12
C GLY A 80 -10.79 22.82 -19.55
N ARG A 81 -11.49 22.03 -20.37
CA ARG A 81 -12.62 21.19 -19.94
C ARG A 81 -12.11 19.86 -19.36
N GLU A 82 -12.86 19.30 -18.43
CA GLU A 82 -12.52 18.02 -17.78
C GLU A 82 -12.31 16.88 -18.78
N GLU A 83 -13.18 16.81 -19.77
CA GLU A 83 -13.14 15.82 -20.85
C GLU A 83 -11.85 15.85 -21.69
N ASP A 84 -11.18 16.97 -21.75
CA ASP A 84 -10.00 17.17 -22.59
C ASP A 84 -8.67 17.02 -21.81
N ARG A 85 -8.73 16.65 -20.53
CA ARG A 85 -7.54 16.61 -19.67
C ARG A 85 -6.68 15.37 -19.84
N TYR A 86 -7.26 14.25 -20.26
CA TYR A 86 -6.57 12.97 -20.46
C TYR A 86 -7.40 12.00 -21.30
N TYR A 87 -6.70 11.00 -21.84
CA TYR A 87 -7.27 9.82 -22.50
C TYR A 87 -6.92 8.58 -21.70
N HIS A 88 -7.68 7.50 -21.88
CA HIS A 88 -7.37 6.20 -21.32
C HIS A 88 -6.53 5.37 -22.33
N LEU A 89 -5.59 4.58 -21.81
CA LEU A 89 -4.81 3.62 -22.56
C LEU A 89 -4.50 2.42 -21.64
N VAL A 90 -4.85 1.22 -22.07
CA VAL A 90 -4.54 0.01 -21.30
C VAL A 90 -3.13 -0.46 -21.65
N LEU A 91 -2.30 -0.69 -20.65
CA LEU A 91 -0.95 -1.22 -20.79
C LEU A 91 -0.83 -2.55 -20.07
N LEU A 92 -0.27 -3.57 -20.71
CA LEU A 92 -0.04 -4.91 -20.18
C LEU A 92 1.46 -5.21 -20.24
N ALA A 93 2.02 -5.76 -19.15
CA ALA A 93 3.41 -6.20 -19.13
C ALA A 93 3.54 -7.58 -19.83
N GLU A 94 4.27 -7.63 -20.94
CA GLU A 94 4.52 -8.86 -21.67
C GLU A 94 5.56 -9.74 -20.95
N ASN A 95 6.57 -9.12 -20.37
CA ASN A 95 7.69 -9.79 -19.73
C ASN A 95 8.24 -8.98 -18.55
N GLN A 96 9.35 -9.41 -17.97
CA GLN A 96 9.95 -8.75 -16.80
C GLN A 96 10.38 -7.30 -17.08
N GLU A 97 10.91 -7.03 -18.26
CA GLU A 97 11.27 -5.67 -18.67
C GLU A 97 10.03 -4.78 -18.80
N GLY A 98 8.98 -5.30 -19.44
CA GLY A 98 7.70 -4.61 -19.52
C GLY A 98 7.09 -4.31 -18.15
N TYR A 99 7.21 -5.23 -17.20
CA TYR A 99 6.75 -4.98 -15.83
C TYR A 99 7.52 -3.84 -15.14
N GLN A 100 8.84 -3.80 -15.32
CA GLN A 100 9.66 -2.70 -14.81
C GLN A 100 9.35 -1.38 -15.51
N ASN A 101 9.15 -1.40 -16.81
CA ASN A 101 8.78 -0.23 -17.60
C ASN A 101 7.39 0.28 -17.23
N LEU A 102 6.43 -0.62 -16.99
CA LEU A 102 5.09 -0.26 -16.50
C LEU A 102 5.15 0.47 -15.15
N MET A 103 5.97 -0.01 -14.21
CA MET A 103 6.18 0.68 -12.93
C MET A 103 6.73 2.09 -13.11
N LYS A 104 7.68 2.28 -14.05
CA LYS A 104 8.26 3.60 -14.37
C LYS A 104 7.24 4.53 -15.02
N ILE A 105 6.43 4.02 -15.96
CA ILE A 105 5.36 4.78 -16.62
C ILE A 105 4.33 5.27 -15.59
N VAL A 106 3.80 4.35 -14.77
CA VAL A 106 2.80 4.67 -13.76
C VAL A 106 3.35 5.65 -12.71
N SER A 107 4.59 5.45 -12.28
CA SER A 107 5.28 6.36 -11.34
C SER A 107 5.47 7.75 -11.92
N ALA A 108 5.86 7.88 -13.19
CA ALA A 108 6.01 9.19 -13.85
C ALA A 108 4.70 9.98 -13.87
N GLY A 109 3.56 9.28 -14.01
CA GLY A 109 2.24 9.90 -13.91
C GLY A 109 2.02 10.62 -12.57
N PHE A 110 2.48 10.03 -11.47
CA PHE A 110 2.38 10.64 -10.13
C PHE A 110 3.48 11.66 -9.85
N VAL A 111 4.72 11.33 -10.22
CA VAL A 111 5.88 12.17 -9.89
C VAL A 111 5.86 13.48 -10.67
N ASP A 112 5.62 13.40 -11.95
CA ASP A 112 5.73 14.54 -12.89
C ASP A 112 4.36 15.05 -13.35
N GLY A 113 3.46 14.11 -13.71
CA GLY A 113 2.27 14.38 -14.50
C GLY A 113 0.97 14.58 -13.71
N PHE A 114 1.01 14.56 -12.37
CA PHE A 114 -0.20 14.66 -11.57
C PHE A 114 -0.92 16.00 -11.74
N TYR A 115 -2.10 15.92 -12.36
CA TYR A 115 -3.04 17.03 -12.49
C TYR A 115 -4.46 16.46 -12.55
N TYR A 116 -5.19 16.47 -11.43
CA TYR A 116 -6.43 15.72 -11.14
C TYR A 116 -6.27 14.20 -11.19
N LYS A 117 -5.53 13.67 -12.15
CA LYS A 117 -5.17 12.25 -12.32
C LYS A 117 -3.66 12.13 -12.59
N PRO A 118 -3.05 10.96 -12.33
CA PRO A 118 -1.65 10.72 -12.68
C PRO A 118 -1.51 10.53 -14.20
N ARG A 119 -1.12 11.58 -14.90
CA ARG A 119 -1.06 11.58 -16.37
C ARG A 119 0.35 11.28 -16.88
N VAL A 120 0.42 10.39 -17.83
CA VAL A 120 1.61 10.15 -18.65
C VAL A 120 1.48 10.89 -19.99
N ASP A 121 2.51 10.90 -20.81
CA ASP A 121 2.48 11.43 -22.17
C ASP A 121 3.25 10.55 -23.14
N LEU A 122 3.24 10.90 -24.42
CA LEU A 122 3.89 10.12 -25.47
C LEU A 122 5.40 9.99 -25.23
N GLU A 123 6.07 11.01 -24.69
CA GLU A 123 7.51 10.97 -24.37
C GLU A 123 7.84 9.82 -23.40
N ILE A 124 7.06 9.66 -22.33
CA ILE A 124 7.26 8.58 -21.35
C ILE A 124 6.90 7.22 -21.96
N LEU A 125 5.84 7.15 -22.77
CA LEU A 125 5.46 5.92 -23.46
C LEU A 125 6.53 5.49 -24.46
N GLU A 126 7.06 6.40 -25.27
CA GLU A 126 8.19 6.13 -26.19
C GLU A 126 9.45 5.66 -25.47
N LYS A 127 9.73 6.25 -24.29
CA LYS A 127 10.92 5.93 -23.51
C LYS A 127 10.87 4.54 -22.87
N TYR A 128 9.69 4.06 -22.49
CA TYR A 128 9.51 2.83 -21.72
C TYR A 128 8.55 1.82 -22.36
N HIS A 129 8.46 1.81 -23.69
CA HIS A 129 7.54 0.94 -24.44
C HIS A 129 7.96 -0.53 -24.49
N GLU A 130 9.24 -0.85 -24.29
CA GLU A 130 9.75 -2.21 -24.44
C GLU A 130 9.09 -3.19 -23.48
N GLY A 131 8.62 -4.34 -24.00
CA GLY A 131 7.92 -5.35 -23.23
C GLY A 131 6.50 -4.94 -22.81
N ILE A 132 5.91 -3.90 -23.41
CA ILE A 132 4.55 -3.44 -23.17
C ILE A 132 3.66 -3.77 -24.36
N ILE A 133 2.49 -4.35 -24.08
CA ILE A 133 1.37 -4.47 -25.02
C ILE A 133 0.33 -3.42 -24.63
N ALA A 134 -0.17 -2.66 -25.62
CA ALA A 134 -1.15 -1.60 -25.38
C ALA A 134 -2.48 -1.88 -26.08
N LEU A 135 -3.60 -1.52 -25.42
CA LEU A 135 -4.95 -1.57 -25.98
C LEU A 135 -5.54 -0.16 -26.00
N SER A 136 -6.35 0.14 -27.05
CA SER A 136 -6.88 1.50 -27.26
C SER A 136 -7.90 1.99 -26.23
N ALA A 137 -8.20 1.17 -25.24
CA ALA A 137 -9.12 1.41 -24.11
C ALA A 137 -10.60 1.64 -24.53
N CYS A 138 -11.39 2.17 -23.58
CA CYS A 138 -12.83 2.41 -23.70
C CYS A 138 -13.17 3.68 -24.51
N LEU A 139 -14.40 4.16 -24.44
CA LEU A 139 -14.83 5.43 -25.09
C LEU A 139 -14.01 6.66 -24.64
N ALA A 140 -13.34 6.58 -23.49
CA ALA A 140 -12.43 7.61 -23.01
C ALA A 140 -11.02 7.55 -23.64
N GLY A 141 -10.70 6.50 -24.39
CA GLY A 141 -9.45 6.38 -25.13
C GLY A 141 -9.37 7.39 -26.29
N GLU A 142 -8.17 7.81 -26.67
CA GLU A 142 -7.97 8.83 -27.73
C GLU A 142 -8.57 8.40 -29.07
N VAL A 143 -8.36 7.12 -29.44
CA VAL A 143 -8.87 6.56 -30.71
C VAL A 143 -10.40 6.57 -30.73
N ALA A 144 -11.05 6.02 -29.70
CA ALA A 144 -12.50 5.95 -29.61
C ALA A 144 -13.15 7.33 -29.49
N ARG A 145 -12.57 8.22 -28.67
CA ARG A 145 -13.08 9.59 -28.48
C ARG A 145 -13.01 10.41 -29.76
N SER A 146 -11.96 10.27 -30.56
CA SER A 146 -11.86 10.95 -31.87
C SER A 146 -12.93 10.46 -32.84
N ILE A 147 -13.23 9.16 -32.87
CA ILE A 147 -14.35 8.60 -33.64
C ILE A 147 -15.70 9.18 -33.17
N THR A 148 -15.93 9.23 -31.86
CA THR A 148 -17.18 9.75 -31.29
C THR A 148 -17.40 11.21 -31.67
N LYS A 149 -16.34 12.01 -31.75
CA LYS A 149 -16.36 13.41 -32.20
C LYS A 149 -16.45 13.56 -33.73
N GLY A 150 -16.45 12.47 -34.50
CA GLY A 150 -16.54 12.46 -35.97
C GLY A 150 -15.21 12.63 -36.70
N PHE A 151 -14.08 12.54 -36.01
CA PHE A 151 -12.73 12.75 -36.56
C PHE A 151 -12.03 11.41 -36.86
N TYR A 152 -12.50 10.68 -37.86
CA TYR A 152 -11.96 9.35 -38.20
C TYR A 152 -10.48 9.37 -38.59
N GLU A 153 -10.04 10.33 -39.43
CA GLU A 153 -8.66 10.39 -39.89
C GLU A 153 -7.68 10.74 -38.75
N GLU A 154 -8.08 11.60 -37.81
CA GLU A 154 -7.32 11.90 -36.59
C GLU A 154 -7.23 10.68 -35.69
N SER A 155 -8.33 9.95 -35.54
CA SER A 155 -8.37 8.69 -34.81
C SER A 155 -7.41 7.65 -35.41
N LYS A 156 -7.40 7.51 -36.72
CA LYS A 156 -6.49 6.61 -37.45
C LYS A 156 -5.03 7.01 -37.27
N LYS A 157 -4.72 8.31 -37.31
CA LYS A 157 -3.36 8.82 -37.03
C LYS A 157 -2.94 8.50 -35.59
N ALA A 158 -3.83 8.66 -34.61
CA ALA A 158 -3.56 8.29 -33.23
C ALA A 158 -3.26 6.79 -33.10
N ALA A 159 -4.06 5.94 -33.73
CA ALA A 159 -3.84 4.48 -33.71
C ALA A 159 -2.49 4.09 -34.33
N LEU A 160 -2.13 4.64 -35.49
CA LEU A 160 -0.85 4.39 -36.14
C LEU A 160 0.33 4.90 -35.31
N ARG A 161 0.20 6.03 -34.62
CA ARG A 161 1.21 6.56 -33.70
C ARG A 161 1.44 5.62 -32.50
N TYR A 162 0.39 5.06 -31.91
CA TYR A 162 0.53 4.07 -30.84
C TYR A 162 1.17 2.77 -31.37
N GLU A 163 0.81 2.32 -32.57
CA GLU A 163 1.49 1.16 -33.19
C GLU A 163 2.98 1.45 -33.45
N GLU A 164 3.34 2.68 -33.82
CA GLU A 164 4.75 3.08 -33.99
C GLU A 164 5.51 3.05 -32.65
N ILE A 165 4.89 3.54 -31.57
CA ILE A 165 5.50 3.56 -30.23
C ILE A 165 5.72 2.14 -29.70
N PHE A 166 4.68 1.31 -29.67
CA PHE A 166 4.74 -0.02 -29.07
C PHE A 166 5.27 -1.10 -29.99
N GLY A 167 5.32 -0.82 -31.29
CA GLY A 167 5.73 -1.76 -32.31
C GLY A 167 4.56 -2.58 -32.87
N LYS A 168 4.73 -3.04 -34.12
CA LYS A 168 3.73 -3.83 -34.81
C LYS A 168 3.39 -5.11 -34.06
N GLY A 169 2.09 -5.35 -33.82
CA GLY A 169 1.57 -6.50 -33.07
C GLY A 169 1.63 -6.32 -31.53
N ASN A 170 1.96 -5.12 -31.05
CA ASN A 170 1.95 -4.78 -29.64
C ASN A 170 0.94 -3.67 -29.30
N PHE A 171 0.21 -3.17 -30.29
CA PHE A 171 -0.91 -2.27 -30.11
C PHE A 171 -2.16 -2.88 -30.75
N PHE A 172 -3.29 -2.83 -30.02
CA PHE A 172 -4.56 -3.43 -30.44
C PHE A 172 -5.70 -2.43 -30.31
N LEU A 173 -6.63 -2.47 -31.28
CA LEU A 173 -7.88 -1.71 -31.23
C LEU A 173 -8.90 -2.48 -30.38
N GLU A 174 -9.43 -1.85 -29.34
CA GLU A 174 -10.27 -2.48 -28.32
C GLU A 174 -11.76 -2.29 -28.62
N LEU A 175 -12.47 -3.40 -28.78
CA LEU A 175 -13.92 -3.45 -28.94
C LEU A 175 -14.58 -3.69 -27.58
N GLN A 176 -15.59 -2.89 -27.27
CA GLN A 176 -16.43 -3.04 -26.06
C GLN A 176 -17.92 -2.96 -26.44
N ASP A 177 -18.77 -3.72 -25.76
CA ASP A 177 -20.22 -3.67 -25.94
C ASP A 177 -20.95 -3.85 -24.61
N HIS A 178 -21.44 -2.73 -24.08
CA HIS A 178 -22.31 -2.67 -22.90
C HIS A 178 -23.75 -2.29 -23.26
N GLY A 179 -24.11 -2.36 -24.55
CA GLY A 179 -25.40 -1.90 -25.05
C GLY A 179 -25.49 -0.37 -25.27
N ILE A 180 -24.33 0.31 -25.29
CA ILE A 180 -24.27 1.77 -25.49
C ILE A 180 -24.20 2.07 -26.99
N PRO A 181 -25.12 2.92 -27.55
CA PRO A 181 -25.15 3.23 -28.98
C PRO A 181 -23.84 3.79 -29.54
N GLU A 182 -23.11 4.56 -28.72
CA GLU A 182 -21.80 5.11 -29.07
C GLU A 182 -20.77 4.01 -29.30
N GLN A 183 -20.75 2.96 -28.49
CA GLN A 183 -19.84 1.81 -28.65
C GLN A 183 -20.10 1.08 -29.95
N HIS A 184 -21.36 0.86 -30.34
CA HIS A 184 -21.68 0.23 -31.64
C HIS A 184 -21.14 1.04 -32.83
N ARG A 185 -21.28 2.38 -32.79
CA ARG A 185 -20.73 3.26 -33.83
C ARG A 185 -19.20 3.22 -33.86
N VAL A 186 -18.57 3.27 -32.69
CA VAL A 186 -17.10 3.19 -32.56
C VAL A 186 -16.59 1.84 -33.06
N ASN A 187 -17.21 0.73 -32.66
CA ASN A 187 -16.82 -0.61 -33.07
C ASN A 187 -16.83 -0.79 -34.60
N GLN A 188 -17.84 -0.25 -35.29
CA GLN A 188 -17.88 -0.29 -36.77
C GLN A 188 -16.68 0.42 -37.39
N GLN A 189 -16.27 1.56 -36.85
CA GLN A 189 -15.11 2.30 -37.35
C GLN A 189 -13.79 1.62 -36.96
N LEU A 190 -13.68 1.01 -35.78
CA LEU A 190 -12.49 0.25 -35.39
C LEU A 190 -12.30 -0.99 -36.25
N VAL A 191 -13.36 -1.73 -36.59
CA VAL A 191 -13.30 -2.85 -37.56
C VAL A 191 -12.85 -2.39 -38.93
N ARG A 192 -13.35 -1.23 -39.40
CA ARG A 192 -12.88 -0.61 -40.65
C ARG A 192 -11.40 -0.23 -40.54
N MET A 193 -11.00 0.44 -39.46
CA MET A 193 -9.62 0.87 -39.22
C MET A 193 -8.64 -0.31 -39.17
N SER A 194 -9.01 -1.39 -38.52
CA SER A 194 -8.22 -2.62 -38.48
C SER A 194 -7.97 -3.17 -39.87
N ARG A 195 -8.97 -3.18 -40.76
CA ARG A 195 -8.80 -3.63 -42.16
C ARG A 195 -7.93 -2.70 -42.96
N GLU A 196 -7.96 -1.40 -42.73
CA GLU A 196 -7.17 -0.40 -43.44
C GLU A 196 -5.73 -0.33 -42.99
N THR A 197 -5.46 -0.54 -41.67
CA THR A 197 -4.12 -0.38 -41.06
C THR A 197 -3.40 -1.70 -40.84
N GLY A 198 -4.14 -2.79 -40.66
CA GLY A 198 -3.61 -4.07 -40.24
C GLY A 198 -3.43 -4.21 -38.74
N ILE A 199 -3.81 -3.19 -37.93
CA ILE A 199 -3.81 -3.26 -36.45
C ILE A 199 -4.88 -4.26 -36.04
N GLU A 200 -4.52 -5.22 -35.22
CA GLU A 200 -5.43 -6.27 -34.76
C GLU A 200 -6.46 -5.77 -33.74
N LEU A 201 -7.57 -6.48 -33.64
CA LEU A 201 -8.66 -6.20 -32.71
C LEU A 201 -8.55 -7.07 -31.46
N VAL A 202 -8.99 -6.55 -30.31
CA VAL A 202 -9.29 -7.30 -29.08
C VAL A 202 -10.68 -6.95 -28.58
N ALA A 203 -11.36 -7.90 -27.93
CA ALA A 203 -12.66 -7.66 -27.30
C ALA A 203 -12.53 -7.73 -25.79
N THR A 204 -12.97 -6.68 -25.08
CA THR A 204 -12.93 -6.62 -23.62
C THR A 204 -14.29 -6.23 -23.04
N ASN A 205 -14.44 -6.35 -21.72
CA ASN A 205 -15.68 -5.98 -21.03
C ASN A 205 -15.51 -4.87 -19.99
N ASP A 206 -14.33 -4.28 -19.87
CA ASP A 206 -14.09 -3.14 -18.94
C ASP A 206 -14.72 -3.41 -17.56
N ILE A 207 -14.29 -4.52 -16.95
CA ILE A 207 -14.92 -5.09 -15.75
C ILE A 207 -14.73 -4.16 -14.55
N HIS A 208 -15.83 -3.84 -13.84
CA HIS A 208 -15.83 -3.03 -12.63
C HIS A 208 -16.41 -3.75 -11.41
N TYR A 209 -17.08 -4.88 -11.61
CA TYR A 209 -17.61 -5.72 -10.55
C TYR A 209 -17.69 -7.19 -10.97
N THR A 210 -17.79 -8.10 -9.99
CA THR A 210 -17.62 -9.54 -10.23
C THR A 210 -18.87 -10.18 -10.84
N TYR A 211 -20.04 -9.94 -10.26
CA TYR A 211 -21.30 -10.59 -10.65
C TYR A 211 -22.29 -9.58 -11.23
N SER A 212 -23.15 -10.01 -12.14
CA SER A 212 -24.21 -9.16 -12.70
C SER A 212 -25.15 -8.56 -11.65
N THR A 213 -25.29 -9.25 -10.50
CA THR A 213 -26.07 -8.76 -9.35
C THR A 213 -25.40 -7.64 -8.57
N ASP A 214 -24.13 -7.34 -8.82
CA ASP A 214 -23.38 -6.30 -8.12
C ASP A 214 -23.58 -4.90 -8.72
N ALA A 215 -24.30 -4.80 -9.83
CA ALA A 215 -24.52 -3.52 -10.54
C ALA A 215 -25.10 -2.42 -9.64
N GLU A 216 -26.06 -2.76 -8.75
CA GLU A 216 -26.64 -1.78 -7.81
C GLU A 216 -25.63 -1.34 -6.75
N ALA A 217 -24.84 -2.27 -6.19
CA ALA A 217 -23.80 -1.93 -5.23
C ALA A 217 -22.70 -1.06 -5.86
N HIS A 218 -22.35 -1.34 -7.11
CA HIS A 218 -21.41 -0.52 -7.88
C HIS A 218 -21.96 0.89 -8.13
N ASP A 219 -23.23 1.03 -8.49
CA ASP A 219 -23.88 2.33 -8.67
C ASP A 219 -23.89 3.17 -7.37
N ILE A 220 -24.07 2.50 -6.22
CA ILE A 220 -23.89 3.12 -4.89
C ILE A 220 -22.45 3.59 -4.69
N LEU A 221 -21.45 2.77 -5.07
CA LEU A 221 -20.04 3.13 -4.95
C LEU A 221 -19.68 4.39 -5.74
N LEU A 222 -20.19 4.52 -6.98
CA LEU A 222 -20.01 5.73 -7.79
C LEU A 222 -20.65 6.97 -7.13
N CYS A 223 -21.80 6.80 -6.46
CA CYS A 223 -22.41 7.88 -5.68
C CYS A 223 -21.55 8.26 -4.45
N VAL A 224 -20.88 7.30 -3.83
CA VAL A 224 -19.93 7.57 -2.73
C VAL A 224 -18.74 8.38 -3.27
N GLN A 225 -18.20 8.01 -4.42
CA GLN A 225 -17.08 8.70 -5.08
C GLN A 225 -17.42 10.16 -5.41
N THR A 226 -18.57 10.39 -6.00
CA THR A 226 -18.98 11.71 -6.52
C THR A 226 -19.72 12.58 -5.50
N GLY A 227 -19.98 12.05 -4.29
CA GLY A 227 -20.76 12.75 -3.26
C GLY A 227 -22.25 12.85 -3.55
N LYS A 228 -22.75 12.15 -4.57
CA LYS A 228 -24.14 12.16 -5.04
C LYS A 228 -25.03 11.14 -4.30
N ARG A 229 -26.33 11.16 -4.58
CA ARG A 229 -27.33 10.20 -4.11
C ARG A 229 -27.92 9.43 -5.30
N LEU A 230 -28.52 8.27 -5.06
CA LEU A 230 -29.14 7.46 -6.13
C LEU A 230 -30.22 8.20 -6.91
N GLN A 231 -30.96 9.10 -6.26
CA GLN A 231 -32.04 9.87 -6.86
C GLN A 231 -31.58 11.09 -7.66
N ASP A 232 -30.30 11.50 -7.56
CA ASP A 232 -29.79 12.64 -8.32
C ASP A 232 -29.78 12.29 -9.82
N GLU A 233 -30.35 13.14 -10.66
CA GLU A 233 -30.40 12.92 -12.10
C GLU A 233 -29.06 13.18 -12.77
N ASP A 234 -28.35 14.23 -12.33
CA ASP A 234 -27.01 14.61 -12.81
C ASP A 234 -25.92 13.91 -11.99
N ARG A 235 -25.67 12.64 -12.30
CA ARG A 235 -24.61 11.84 -11.67
C ARG A 235 -23.99 10.85 -12.63
N MET A 236 -22.77 10.44 -12.35
CA MET A 236 -22.07 9.38 -13.06
C MET A 236 -22.81 8.04 -12.87
N ARG A 237 -23.00 7.31 -13.96
CA ARG A 237 -23.62 5.98 -13.99
C ARG A 237 -22.93 5.11 -15.03
N TYR A 238 -22.83 3.83 -14.74
CA TYR A 238 -22.48 2.81 -15.71
C TYR A 238 -23.78 2.11 -16.14
N GLU A 239 -24.35 2.60 -17.23
CA GLU A 239 -25.66 2.14 -17.68
C GLU A 239 -25.66 0.69 -18.14
N GLY A 240 -26.80 0.02 -18.00
CA GLY A 240 -27.04 -1.33 -18.52
C GLY A 240 -26.57 -2.48 -17.63
N GLY A 241 -25.76 -2.25 -16.58
CA GLY A 241 -25.34 -3.29 -15.64
C GLY A 241 -24.49 -4.42 -16.28
N GLN A 242 -23.68 -4.08 -17.29
CA GLN A 242 -22.97 -5.06 -18.13
C GLN A 242 -21.48 -5.20 -17.84
N TYR A 243 -20.94 -4.51 -16.81
CA TYR A 243 -19.50 -4.44 -16.50
C TYR A 243 -19.02 -5.54 -15.54
N TYR A 244 -19.66 -6.72 -15.59
CA TYR A 244 -19.32 -7.89 -14.77
C TYR A 244 -18.42 -8.87 -15.49
N VAL A 245 -17.89 -9.87 -14.76
CA VAL A 245 -17.06 -10.96 -15.30
C VAL A 245 -17.96 -11.90 -16.11
N LYS A 246 -17.99 -11.71 -17.42
CA LYS A 246 -18.76 -12.50 -18.38
C LYS A 246 -18.08 -13.82 -18.72
N SER A 247 -18.87 -14.84 -19.06
CA SER A 247 -18.34 -16.09 -19.64
C SER A 247 -17.86 -15.90 -21.07
N VAL A 248 -17.13 -16.86 -21.58
CA VAL A 248 -16.66 -16.90 -22.98
C VAL A 248 -17.83 -16.85 -23.94
N GLU A 249 -18.93 -17.57 -23.63
CA GLU A 249 -20.15 -17.62 -24.45
C GLU A 249 -20.87 -16.26 -24.46
N GLU A 250 -20.95 -15.60 -23.32
CA GLU A 250 -21.55 -14.26 -23.22
C GLU A 250 -20.73 -13.25 -24.05
N MET A 251 -19.39 -13.30 -23.97
CA MET A 251 -18.53 -12.42 -24.76
C MET A 251 -18.64 -12.76 -26.27
N ALA A 252 -18.66 -14.05 -26.65
CA ALA A 252 -18.82 -14.46 -28.04
C ALA A 252 -20.16 -14.00 -28.65
N ALA A 253 -21.21 -13.95 -27.84
CA ALA A 253 -22.51 -13.46 -28.29
C ALA A 253 -22.53 -11.96 -28.59
N LEU A 254 -21.67 -11.15 -27.93
CA LEU A 254 -21.54 -9.72 -28.18
C LEU A 254 -20.74 -9.39 -29.46
N PHE A 255 -19.78 -10.22 -29.84
CA PHE A 255 -18.87 -9.97 -30.97
C PHE A 255 -18.90 -11.05 -32.07
N PRO A 256 -20.08 -11.48 -32.57
CA PRO A 256 -20.17 -12.54 -33.59
C PRO A 256 -19.53 -12.15 -34.92
N TYR A 257 -19.35 -10.85 -35.15
CA TYR A 257 -18.73 -10.27 -36.35
C TYR A 257 -17.21 -10.16 -36.27
N ALA A 258 -16.60 -10.41 -35.10
CA ALA A 258 -15.15 -10.30 -34.87
C ALA A 258 -14.63 -11.42 -33.93
N PRO A 259 -14.81 -12.71 -34.24
CA PRO A 259 -14.37 -13.79 -33.35
C PRO A 259 -12.87 -13.78 -33.07
N GLN A 260 -12.05 -13.32 -34.04
CA GLN A 260 -10.62 -13.17 -33.85
C GLN A 260 -10.25 -12.17 -32.75
N ALA A 261 -11.11 -11.18 -32.45
CA ALA A 261 -10.88 -10.24 -31.37
C ALA A 261 -10.93 -10.90 -29.98
N LEU A 262 -11.71 -11.96 -29.83
CA LEU A 262 -11.76 -12.80 -28.63
C LEU A 262 -10.51 -13.70 -28.55
N GLU A 263 -10.18 -14.39 -29.65
CA GLU A 263 -8.99 -15.26 -29.72
C GLU A 263 -7.70 -14.48 -29.44
N ASN A 264 -7.60 -13.25 -29.92
CA ASN A 264 -6.44 -12.39 -29.69
C ASN A 264 -6.23 -12.07 -28.22
N THR A 265 -7.28 -12.03 -27.38
CA THR A 265 -7.11 -11.82 -25.94
C THR A 265 -6.32 -12.95 -25.29
N HIS A 266 -6.59 -14.20 -25.68
CA HIS A 266 -5.84 -15.34 -25.17
C HIS A 266 -4.41 -15.40 -25.71
N LYS A 267 -4.20 -15.09 -27.00
CA LYS A 267 -2.85 -14.98 -27.59
C LYS A 267 -2.00 -13.92 -26.86
N ILE A 268 -2.59 -12.79 -26.48
CA ILE A 268 -1.93 -11.78 -25.65
C ILE A 268 -1.59 -12.36 -24.28
N ALA A 269 -2.54 -13.09 -23.67
CA ALA A 269 -2.34 -13.73 -22.38
C ALA A 269 -1.17 -14.75 -22.42
N GLU A 270 -1.04 -15.52 -23.49
CA GLU A 270 0.09 -16.45 -23.67
C GLU A 270 1.44 -15.73 -23.72
N ARG A 271 1.50 -14.54 -24.32
CA ARG A 271 2.71 -13.71 -24.42
C ARG A 271 3.12 -13.09 -23.09
N CYS A 272 2.15 -12.77 -22.21
CA CYS A 272 2.41 -12.10 -20.94
C CYS A 272 2.98 -13.07 -19.92
N ASN A 273 4.28 -12.94 -19.61
CA ASN A 273 4.99 -13.83 -18.70
C ASN A 273 5.86 -12.98 -17.74
N VAL A 274 5.30 -12.63 -16.59
CA VAL A 274 5.99 -11.90 -15.52
C VAL A 274 6.11 -12.80 -14.31
N GLU A 275 7.31 -12.91 -13.75
CA GLU A 275 7.58 -13.63 -12.52
C GLU A 275 8.00 -12.64 -11.43
N ILE A 276 7.31 -12.68 -10.29
CA ILE A 276 7.62 -11.84 -9.13
C ILE A 276 8.54 -12.60 -8.19
N GLU A 277 9.69 -12.01 -7.92
CA GLU A 277 10.67 -12.55 -6.98
C GLU A 277 10.33 -12.13 -5.54
N PHE A 278 10.08 -13.09 -4.66
CA PHE A 278 9.81 -12.87 -3.25
C PHE A 278 10.97 -13.30 -2.36
N GLY A 279 11.12 -12.66 -1.21
CA GLY A 279 12.06 -13.07 -0.15
C GLY A 279 13.53 -12.76 -0.42
N VAL A 280 13.85 -12.05 -1.49
CA VAL A 280 15.23 -11.63 -1.79
C VAL A 280 15.46 -10.22 -1.26
N THR A 281 16.31 -10.10 -0.25
CA THR A 281 16.62 -8.82 0.42
C THR A 281 17.28 -7.82 -0.54
N LYS A 282 16.78 -6.61 -0.57
CA LYS A 282 17.18 -5.50 -1.46
C LYS A 282 17.72 -4.29 -0.68
N LEU A 283 18.40 -4.55 0.42
CA LEU A 283 19.02 -3.53 1.28
C LEU A 283 20.16 -2.80 0.57
N PRO A 284 20.30 -1.49 0.79
CA PRO A 284 21.50 -0.78 0.38
C PRO A 284 22.71 -1.28 1.19
N LYS A 285 23.90 -1.19 0.58
CA LYS A 285 25.14 -1.37 1.31
C LYS A 285 25.44 -0.14 2.13
N PHE A 286 25.91 -0.36 3.34
CA PHE A 286 26.38 0.73 4.20
C PHE A 286 27.80 1.11 3.81
N ASP A 287 28.06 2.42 3.63
CA ASP A 287 29.39 2.93 3.36
C ASP A 287 30.23 2.94 4.65
N VAL A 288 31.17 2.01 4.75
CA VAL A 288 32.07 1.88 5.89
C VAL A 288 33.35 2.72 5.70
N PRO A 289 34.04 3.09 6.80
CA PRO A 289 35.33 3.75 6.71
C PRO A 289 36.36 2.93 5.93
N GLU A 290 37.32 3.62 5.29
CA GLU A 290 38.38 2.99 4.51
C GLU A 290 39.17 1.97 5.35
N GLY A 291 39.40 0.79 4.79
CA GLY A 291 40.10 -0.29 5.43
C GLY A 291 39.23 -1.33 6.16
N TYR A 292 37.91 -1.14 6.17
CA TYR A 292 36.97 -2.08 6.76
C TYR A 292 35.98 -2.65 5.73
N THR A 293 35.62 -3.92 5.91
CA THR A 293 34.34 -4.45 5.38
C THR A 293 33.20 -4.10 6.32
N ALA A 294 31.94 -4.15 5.86
CA ALA A 294 30.77 -3.92 6.72
C ALA A 294 30.76 -4.85 7.93
N TRP A 295 31.14 -6.11 7.73
CA TRP A 295 31.26 -7.09 8.80
C TRP A 295 32.30 -6.72 9.86
N GLU A 296 33.51 -6.37 9.44
CA GLU A 296 34.58 -5.98 10.36
C GLU A 296 34.22 -4.70 11.13
N TYR A 297 33.57 -3.76 10.45
CA TYR A 297 33.14 -2.52 11.09
C TYR A 297 32.02 -2.74 12.11
N LEU A 298 31.03 -3.58 11.80
CA LEU A 298 29.99 -3.96 12.76
C LEU A 298 30.59 -4.63 14.00
N ASN A 299 31.51 -5.60 13.81
CA ASN A 299 32.22 -6.26 14.92
C ASN A 299 32.95 -5.24 15.78
N LYS A 300 33.77 -4.39 15.16
CA LYS A 300 34.51 -3.34 15.88
C LYS A 300 33.57 -2.51 16.75
N LEU A 301 32.48 -1.98 16.20
CA LEU A 301 31.52 -1.16 16.93
C LEU A 301 30.89 -1.93 18.11
N CYS A 302 30.56 -3.20 17.91
CA CYS A 302 29.95 -4.01 18.96
C CYS A 302 30.92 -4.33 20.10
N PHE A 303 32.19 -4.69 19.80
CA PHE A 303 33.19 -4.94 20.83
C PHE A 303 33.64 -3.68 21.55
N ASP A 304 33.76 -2.53 20.85
CA ASP A 304 34.01 -1.24 21.48
C ASP A 304 32.87 -0.90 22.46
N GLY A 305 31.62 -1.08 22.02
CA GLY A 305 30.44 -0.83 22.87
C GLY A 305 30.29 -1.85 24.02
N LEU A 306 30.74 -3.08 23.86
CA LEU A 306 30.77 -4.06 24.94
C LEU A 306 31.76 -3.62 26.06
N ALA A 307 32.96 -3.22 25.66
CA ALA A 307 33.98 -2.72 26.60
C ALA A 307 33.57 -1.43 27.33
N GLU A 308 32.76 -0.58 26.68
CA GLU A 308 32.20 0.65 27.27
C GLU A 308 31.14 0.35 28.34
N ARG A 309 30.32 -0.69 28.11
CA ARG A 309 29.10 -0.95 28.94
C ARG A 309 29.29 -1.93 30.05
N TYR A 310 30.26 -2.82 29.92
CA TYR A 310 30.53 -3.87 30.90
C TYR A 310 31.96 -3.81 31.41
N SER A 311 32.13 -4.27 32.64
CA SER A 311 33.45 -4.40 33.30
C SER A 311 33.55 -5.73 34.01
N GLY A 312 34.78 -6.31 34.08
CA GLY A 312 35.03 -7.58 34.74
C GLY A 312 35.26 -8.73 33.74
N ASP A 313 34.79 -9.94 34.08
CA ASP A 313 34.92 -11.10 33.20
C ASP A 313 33.92 -10.98 32.03
N MET A 314 34.49 -10.99 30.83
CA MET A 314 33.73 -10.77 29.57
C MET A 314 33.41 -12.08 28.85
N GLY A 315 33.88 -13.24 29.32
CA GLY A 315 33.84 -14.49 28.56
C GLY A 315 32.45 -14.89 28.06
N GLU A 316 31.44 -14.94 28.94
CA GLU A 316 30.07 -15.29 28.58
C GLU A 316 29.42 -14.21 27.68
N LEU A 317 29.76 -12.93 27.89
CA LEU A 317 29.24 -11.81 27.11
C LEU A 317 29.81 -11.84 25.68
N GLU A 318 31.09 -12.10 25.52
CA GLU A 318 31.74 -12.24 24.22
C GLU A 318 31.22 -13.46 23.47
N GLU A 319 30.96 -14.57 24.15
CA GLU A 319 30.35 -15.76 23.56
C GLU A 319 28.96 -15.47 23.00
N ARG A 320 28.12 -14.81 23.77
CA ARG A 320 26.77 -14.38 23.33
C ARG A 320 26.84 -13.34 22.20
N LEU A 321 27.72 -12.36 22.32
CA LEU A 321 27.89 -11.34 21.29
C LEU A 321 28.30 -11.95 19.94
N ASN A 322 29.29 -12.87 19.97
CA ASN A 322 29.74 -13.60 18.78
C ASN A 322 28.63 -14.46 18.18
N TYR A 323 27.82 -15.11 19.02
CA TYR A 323 26.67 -15.90 18.57
C TYR A 323 25.65 -14.98 17.80
N GLU A 324 25.22 -13.87 18.41
CA GLU A 324 24.28 -12.95 17.79
C GLU A 324 24.82 -12.35 16.49
N LEU A 325 26.10 -11.91 16.48
CA LEU A 325 26.77 -11.38 15.30
C LEU A 325 26.79 -12.39 14.14
N ASN A 326 27.09 -13.66 14.43
CA ASN A 326 27.10 -14.71 13.42
C ASN A 326 25.71 -15.00 12.86
N VAL A 327 24.66 -14.97 13.69
CA VAL A 327 23.27 -15.07 13.22
C VAL A 327 22.93 -13.91 12.27
N ILE A 328 23.23 -12.68 12.68
CA ILE A 328 22.99 -11.46 11.87
C ILE A 328 23.72 -11.54 10.52
N LYS A 329 24.98 -12.01 10.53
CA LYS A 329 25.79 -12.18 9.31
C LYS A 329 25.17 -13.21 8.38
N ASN A 330 24.84 -14.39 8.91
CA ASN A 330 24.31 -15.50 8.12
C ASN A 330 22.94 -15.21 7.53
N MET A 331 22.14 -14.38 8.21
CA MET A 331 20.85 -13.91 7.71
C MET A 331 20.96 -12.69 6.76
N GLY A 332 22.18 -12.12 6.55
CA GLY A 332 22.43 -11.03 5.62
C GLY A 332 22.03 -9.63 6.12
N TYR A 333 21.92 -9.41 7.44
CA TYR A 333 21.44 -8.17 8.02
C TYR A 333 22.53 -7.22 8.56
N VAL A 334 23.79 -7.45 8.21
CA VAL A 334 24.93 -6.61 8.65
C VAL A 334 24.70 -5.14 8.30
N ASP A 335 24.38 -4.85 7.04
CA ASP A 335 24.12 -3.50 6.56
C ASP A 335 22.90 -2.87 7.24
N TYR A 336 21.85 -3.66 7.54
CA TYR A 336 20.66 -3.21 8.25
C TYR A 336 21.01 -2.63 9.64
N PHE A 337 21.78 -3.37 10.43
CA PHE A 337 22.22 -2.91 11.75
C PHE A 337 23.09 -1.65 11.67
N LEU A 338 23.97 -1.56 10.68
CA LEU A 338 24.81 -0.38 10.46
C LEU A 338 23.97 0.86 10.06
N ILE A 339 22.94 0.68 9.22
CA ILE A 339 22.03 1.75 8.82
C ILE A 339 21.25 2.27 10.03
N VAL A 340 20.71 1.34 10.85
CA VAL A 340 19.95 1.70 12.07
C VAL A 340 20.84 2.41 13.08
N TRP A 341 22.04 1.89 13.32
CA TRP A 341 23.05 2.50 14.18
C TRP A 341 23.38 3.93 13.73
N ASP A 342 23.55 4.14 12.44
CA ASP A 342 24.00 5.41 11.87
C ASP A 342 22.96 6.54 12.06
N PHE A 343 21.69 6.31 11.74
CA PHE A 343 20.69 7.35 11.92
C PHE A 343 20.37 7.61 13.42
N ILE A 344 20.52 6.60 14.29
CA ILE A 344 20.42 6.79 15.74
C ILE A 344 21.60 7.63 16.25
N ARG A 345 22.80 7.36 15.76
CA ARG A 345 24.00 8.16 16.08
C ARG A 345 23.81 9.61 15.62
N TYR A 346 23.35 9.82 14.38
CA TYR A 346 23.04 11.15 13.87
C TYR A 346 22.08 11.91 14.80
N ALA A 347 20.99 11.26 15.23
CA ALA A 347 20.02 11.87 16.12
C ALA A 347 20.67 12.31 17.46
N ARG A 348 21.51 11.47 18.03
CA ARG A 348 22.23 11.77 19.30
C ARG A 348 23.23 12.91 19.14
N ASP A 349 24.03 12.89 18.07
CA ASP A 349 25.03 13.91 17.76
C ASP A 349 24.38 15.30 17.54
N HIS A 350 23.08 15.34 17.21
CA HIS A 350 22.31 16.56 17.00
C HIS A 350 21.33 16.88 18.15
N ASP A 351 21.51 16.28 19.33
CA ASP A 351 20.65 16.49 20.52
C ASP A 351 19.16 16.20 20.24
N ILE A 352 18.88 15.16 19.41
CA ILE A 352 17.53 14.63 19.19
C ILE A 352 17.37 13.43 20.09
N ILE A 353 16.46 13.50 21.07
CA ILE A 353 16.25 12.40 22.01
C ILE A 353 15.72 11.15 21.28
N VAL A 354 16.34 10.03 21.61
CA VAL A 354 15.97 8.69 21.12
C VAL A 354 15.50 7.86 22.30
N GLY A 355 14.39 7.13 22.14
CA GLY A 355 13.85 6.24 23.13
C GLY A 355 14.80 5.11 23.55
N PRO A 356 14.53 4.45 24.69
CA PRO A 356 15.39 3.39 25.22
C PRO A 356 15.34 2.08 24.40
N GLY A 357 14.48 2.00 23.42
CA GLY A 357 14.17 0.80 22.64
C GLY A 357 12.86 0.16 23.06
N ARG A 358 12.29 -0.61 22.16
CA ARG A 358 11.04 -1.34 22.36
C ARG A 358 11.01 -2.65 21.55
N GLY A 359 9.96 -3.45 21.76
CA GLY A 359 9.75 -4.69 21.03
C GLY A 359 10.84 -5.73 21.27
N SER A 360 10.99 -6.63 20.32
CA SER A 360 11.92 -7.77 20.42
C SER A 360 13.39 -7.38 20.29
N ALA A 361 13.71 -6.24 19.66
CA ALA A 361 15.09 -5.76 19.48
C ALA A 361 15.81 -5.51 20.81
N ALA A 362 15.07 -5.24 21.90
CA ALA A 362 15.63 -5.13 23.25
C ALA A 362 16.29 -6.42 23.75
N GLY A 363 15.98 -7.58 23.17
CA GLY A 363 16.62 -8.87 23.48
C GLY A 363 18.00 -9.07 22.89
N SER A 364 18.45 -8.16 22.01
CA SER A 364 19.74 -8.28 21.32
C SER A 364 20.88 -7.56 22.05
N LEU A 365 21.95 -8.29 22.37
CA LEU A 365 23.18 -7.72 22.89
C LEU A 365 23.90 -6.87 21.84
N VAL A 366 23.84 -7.23 20.56
CA VAL A 366 24.32 -6.40 19.45
C VAL A 366 23.61 -5.05 19.42
N SER A 367 22.27 -5.02 19.52
CA SER A 367 21.50 -3.77 19.57
C SER A 367 21.89 -2.91 20.79
N TYR A 368 22.15 -3.51 21.92
CA TYR A 368 22.57 -2.82 23.14
C TYR A 368 23.99 -2.25 23.01
N THR A 369 24.95 -3.04 22.55
CA THR A 369 26.34 -2.59 22.39
C THR A 369 26.49 -1.49 21.33
N LEU A 370 25.72 -1.55 20.24
CA LEU A 370 25.64 -0.47 19.24
C LEU A 370 24.90 0.79 19.77
N GLY A 371 24.24 0.68 20.93
CA GLY A 371 23.42 1.76 21.45
C GLY A 371 22.10 1.95 20.70
N ILE A 372 21.69 1.01 19.87
CA ILE A 372 20.36 1.01 19.25
C ILE A 372 19.29 0.95 20.35
N THR A 373 19.49 0.09 21.34
CA THR A 373 18.69 0.03 22.56
C THR A 373 19.52 0.44 23.79
N LYS A 374 18.84 0.87 24.84
CA LYS A 374 19.43 1.23 26.14
C LYS A 374 19.06 0.24 27.25
N LEU A 375 18.36 -0.82 26.89
CA LEU A 375 17.97 -1.90 27.80
C LEU A 375 19.01 -3.01 27.75
N ASP A 376 19.61 -3.31 28.91
CA ASP A 376 20.59 -4.39 29.03
C ASP A 376 19.89 -5.76 28.97
N PRO A 377 20.07 -6.54 27.88
CA PRO A 377 19.39 -7.82 27.73
C PRO A 377 19.87 -8.88 28.72
N ILE A 378 21.08 -8.72 29.26
CA ILE A 378 21.63 -9.65 30.28
C ILE A 378 20.98 -9.38 31.64
N LYS A 379 20.92 -8.12 32.06
CA LYS A 379 20.29 -7.70 33.32
C LYS A 379 18.83 -8.15 33.42
N TYR A 380 18.09 -8.08 32.32
CA TYR A 380 16.66 -8.43 32.27
C TYR A 380 16.39 -9.82 31.72
N ASN A 381 17.44 -10.63 31.49
CA ASN A 381 17.33 -12.00 30.99
C ASN A 381 16.47 -12.13 29.72
N LEU A 382 16.69 -11.21 28.76
CA LEU A 382 15.97 -11.17 27.49
C LEU A 382 16.58 -12.12 26.46
N LEU A 383 15.72 -12.74 25.64
CA LEU A 383 16.11 -13.75 24.66
C LEU A 383 16.26 -13.13 23.27
N PHE A 384 17.44 -13.32 22.65
CA PHE A 384 17.75 -12.88 21.28
C PHE A 384 16.88 -13.58 20.24
N GLU A 385 16.57 -14.87 20.45
CA GLU A 385 15.79 -15.70 19.52
C GLU A 385 14.33 -15.22 19.33
N ARG A 386 13.84 -14.36 20.23
CA ARG A 386 12.56 -13.66 20.06
C ARG A 386 12.65 -12.54 19.03
N PHE A 387 13.84 -12.01 18.81
CA PHE A 387 14.09 -10.94 17.85
C PHE A 387 14.53 -11.51 16.49
N LEU A 388 15.58 -12.35 16.47
CA LEU A 388 16.06 -13.03 15.26
C LEU A 388 16.20 -14.52 15.53
N ASN A 389 15.53 -15.34 14.72
CA ASN A 389 15.63 -16.80 14.78
C ASN A 389 15.95 -17.35 13.39
N PRO A 390 17.10 -18.04 13.19
CA PRO A 390 17.48 -18.63 11.91
C PRO A 390 16.47 -19.63 11.35
N GLU A 391 15.70 -20.30 12.23
CA GLU A 391 14.67 -21.26 11.83
C GLU A 391 13.38 -20.58 11.34
N ARG A 392 13.18 -19.33 11.73
CA ARG A 392 12.03 -18.52 11.32
C ARG A 392 12.54 -17.42 10.41
N VAL A 393 12.38 -17.58 9.11
CA VAL A 393 12.71 -16.55 8.11
C VAL A 393 11.76 -15.35 8.28
N SER A 394 12.07 -14.48 9.24
CA SER A 394 11.41 -13.19 9.41
C SER A 394 12.46 -12.09 9.35
N MET A 395 12.13 -10.99 8.67
CA MET A 395 13.01 -9.82 8.63
C MET A 395 13.09 -9.17 10.02
N PRO A 396 14.26 -8.58 10.40
CA PRO A 396 14.37 -7.80 11.62
C PRO A 396 13.47 -6.55 11.52
N ASP A 397 12.79 -6.23 12.61
CA ASP A 397 11.99 -5.01 12.76
C ASP A 397 12.47 -4.26 14.00
N ILE A 398 13.24 -3.19 13.79
CA ILE A 398 13.76 -2.34 14.85
C ILE A 398 12.98 -1.03 14.84
N ASP A 399 12.00 -0.95 15.74
CA ASP A 399 11.24 0.26 16.00
C ASP A 399 12.09 1.27 16.78
N VAL A 400 12.24 2.49 16.28
CA VAL A 400 12.98 3.56 16.95
C VAL A 400 12.08 4.74 17.24
N ASP A 401 11.95 5.08 18.53
CA ASP A 401 11.20 6.25 18.97
C ASP A 401 12.10 7.49 18.99
N PHE A 402 11.69 8.55 18.30
CA PHE A 402 12.34 9.86 18.25
C PHE A 402 11.47 10.95 18.89
N CYS A 403 12.09 12.06 19.27
CA CYS A 403 11.38 13.30 19.56
C CYS A 403 10.36 13.60 18.46
N PHE A 404 9.10 13.79 18.83
CA PHE A 404 8.02 14.02 17.87
C PHE A 404 8.25 15.25 16.97
N GLU A 405 8.78 16.33 17.54
CA GLU A 405 9.00 17.60 16.83
C GLU A 405 10.18 17.55 15.88
N ARG A 406 11.21 16.75 16.18
CA ARG A 406 12.46 16.73 15.42
C ARG A 406 12.70 15.42 14.64
N ARG A 407 11.76 14.50 14.66
CA ARG A 407 11.82 13.24 13.91
C ARG A 407 12.12 13.46 12.42
N GLN A 408 11.51 14.51 11.84
CA GLN A 408 11.68 14.81 10.42
C GLN A 408 13.13 15.08 10.05
N GLU A 409 13.90 15.71 10.93
CA GLU A 409 15.34 15.99 10.69
C GLU A 409 16.14 14.68 10.49
N VAL A 410 15.77 13.61 11.20
CA VAL A 410 16.43 12.30 11.05
C VAL A 410 16.04 11.65 9.71
N ILE A 411 14.78 11.77 9.30
CA ILE A 411 14.31 11.29 7.98
C ILE A 411 15.04 12.07 6.87
N ASP A 412 15.14 13.39 6.99
CA ASP A 412 15.82 14.25 6.02
C ASP A 412 17.31 13.87 5.88
N TYR A 413 17.99 13.56 7.00
CA TYR A 413 19.35 13.02 6.98
C TYR A 413 19.45 11.72 6.18
N VAL A 414 18.53 10.79 6.39
CA VAL A 414 18.49 9.51 5.66
C VAL A 414 18.25 9.75 4.17
N VAL A 415 17.34 10.67 3.82
CA VAL A 415 17.07 11.07 2.44
C VAL A 415 18.29 11.71 1.79
N GLU A 416 19.02 12.56 2.51
CA GLU A 416 20.25 13.18 2.01
C GLU A 416 21.37 12.16 1.80
N LYS A 417 21.53 11.22 2.74
CA LYS A 417 22.60 10.22 2.71
C LYS A 417 22.39 9.17 1.63
N TYR A 418 21.17 8.61 1.49
CA TYR A 418 20.90 7.50 0.58
C TYR A 418 20.33 7.93 -0.79
N GLY A 419 19.82 9.16 -0.91
CA GLY A 419 19.23 9.72 -2.13
C GLY A 419 17.71 9.80 -2.09
N LYS A 420 17.18 10.90 -2.64
CA LYS A 420 15.72 11.18 -2.68
C LYS A 420 14.92 10.16 -3.49
N ASP A 421 15.56 9.47 -4.42
CA ASP A 421 14.99 8.43 -5.27
C ASP A 421 15.03 7.03 -4.64
N ARG A 422 15.75 6.87 -3.51
CA ARG A 422 15.94 5.60 -2.79
C ARG A 422 15.27 5.54 -1.43
N VAL A 423 14.73 6.65 -0.96
CA VAL A 423 14.07 6.78 0.35
C VAL A 423 12.65 7.27 0.14
N VAL A 424 11.66 6.41 0.39
CA VAL A 424 10.25 6.69 0.13
C VAL A 424 9.38 6.18 1.27
N GLN A 425 8.33 6.91 1.58
CA GLN A 425 7.33 6.53 2.59
C GLN A 425 6.39 5.45 2.06
N ILE A 426 5.70 4.77 2.96
CA ILE A 426 4.85 3.61 2.64
C ILE A 426 3.39 4.03 2.57
N VAL A 427 2.66 3.52 1.58
CA VAL A 427 1.21 3.70 1.47
C VAL A 427 0.46 2.85 2.48
N THR A 428 -0.67 3.36 2.95
CA THR A 428 -1.70 2.61 3.68
C THR A 428 -3.08 2.88 3.09
N PHE A 429 -4.00 1.94 3.28
CA PHE A 429 -5.38 2.08 2.81
C PHE A 429 -6.34 2.20 3.98
N GLY A 430 -7.30 3.13 3.88
CA GLY A 430 -8.41 3.25 4.82
C GLY A 430 -9.54 2.31 4.45
N MET A 431 -9.89 1.39 5.37
CA MET A 431 -11.00 0.45 5.26
C MET A 431 -11.78 0.45 6.58
N ALA A 432 -13.10 0.67 6.55
CA ALA A 432 -13.87 0.71 7.81
C ALA A 432 -15.32 0.23 7.64
N ALA A 433 -15.67 -0.88 8.28
CA ALA A 433 -17.02 -1.44 8.32
C ALA A 433 -18.10 -0.44 8.78
N ARG A 434 -17.82 0.35 9.82
CA ARG A 434 -18.75 1.39 10.30
C ARG A 434 -18.92 2.56 9.31
N GLY A 435 -17.88 2.86 8.55
CA GLY A 435 -17.89 3.93 7.55
C GLY A 435 -18.82 3.60 6.38
N VAL A 436 -18.76 2.37 5.89
CA VAL A 436 -19.55 1.94 4.74
C VAL A 436 -21.06 2.05 5.00
N ILE A 437 -21.55 1.73 6.20
CA ILE A 437 -22.98 1.87 6.56
C ILE A 437 -23.44 3.33 6.43
N ARG A 438 -22.63 4.28 6.90
CA ARG A 438 -22.97 5.71 6.81
C ARG A 438 -22.90 6.19 5.37
N ASP A 439 -21.94 5.73 4.59
CA ASP A 439 -21.80 6.11 3.18
C ASP A 439 -22.97 5.57 2.35
N VAL A 440 -23.29 4.28 2.46
CA VAL A 440 -24.40 3.64 1.75
C VAL A 440 -25.73 4.28 2.18
N GLY A 441 -25.93 4.50 3.49
CA GLY A 441 -27.12 5.15 4.01
C GLY A 441 -27.32 6.58 3.46
N ARG A 442 -26.23 7.37 3.37
CA ARG A 442 -26.27 8.70 2.75
C ARG A 442 -26.67 8.63 1.27
N VAL A 443 -26.10 7.68 0.54
CA VAL A 443 -26.41 7.48 -0.90
C VAL A 443 -27.85 7.04 -1.11
N MET A 444 -28.40 6.21 -0.21
CA MET A 444 -29.80 5.78 -0.21
C MET A 444 -30.78 6.84 0.33
N ASP A 445 -30.28 8.04 0.69
CA ASP A 445 -31.06 9.14 1.29
C ASP A 445 -31.71 8.79 2.64
N LEU A 446 -31.06 7.94 3.43
CA LEU A 446 -31.54 7.59 4.76
C LEU A 446 -31.12 8.66 5.80
N PRO A 447 -31.92 8.87 6.87
CA PRO A 447 -31.57 9.82 7.92
C PRO A 447 -30.23 9.44 8.57
N TYR A 448 -29.33 10.43 8.72
CA TYR A 448 -28.01 10.22 9.31
C TYR A 448 -28.07 9.56 10.69
N ALA A 449 -29.03 10.00 11.54
CA ALA A 449 -29.22 9.47 12.88
C ALA A 449 -29.52 7.96 12.89
N GLN A 450 -30.31 7.48 11.92
CA GLN A 450 -30.61 6.04 11.76
C GLN A 450 -29.36 5.27 11.32
N CYS A 451 -28.63 5.77 10.34
CA CYS A 451 -27.40 5.15 9.86
C CYS A 451 -26.31 5.10 10.94
N ASP A 452 -26.19 6.19 11.72
CA ASP A 452 -25.23 6.27 12.83
C ASP A 452 -25.59 5.33 13.99
N LEU A 453 -26.87 5.16 14.29
CA LEU A 453 -27.34 4.18 15.26
C LEU A 453 -26.94 2.75 14.83
N ILE A 454 -27.22 2.37 13.59
CA ILE A 454 -26.88 1.04 13.04
C ILE A 454 -25.36 0.85 13.03
N ALA A 455 -24.59 1.85 12.59
CA ALA A 455 -23.13 1.80 12.59
C ALA A 455 -22.54 1.62 14.01
N LYS A 456 -23.16 2.20 15.04
CA LYS A 456 -22.75 2.04 16.46
C LYS A 456 -23.07 0.65 17.03
N MET A 457 -24.01 -0.08 16.45
CA MET A 457 -24.30 -1.47 16.82
C MET A 457 -23.20 -2.44 16.39
N ILE A 458 -22.30 -2.04 15.46
CA ILE A 458 -21.11 -2.80 15.09
C ILE A 458 -20.05 -2.62 16.20
N PRO A 459 -19.54 -3.71 16.83
CA PRO A 459 -18.51 -3.63 17.87
C PRO A 459 -17.23 -2.93 17.41
N THR A 460 -16.45 -2.38 18.35
CA THR A 460 -15.16 -1.74 18.07
C THR A 460 -14.03 -2.76 18.21
N GLU A 461 -14.03 -3.76 17.35
CA GLU A 461 -12.98 -4.79 17.30
C GLU A 461 -12.14 -4.64 16.04
N LEU A 462 -10.88 -5.01 16.14
CA LEU A 462 -9.98 -5.01 14.99
C LEU A 462 -10.48 -6.04 13.94
N ASN A 463 -10.56 -5.64 12.68
CA ASN A 463 -11.04 -6.49 11.57
C ASN A 463 -12.46 -7.04 11.77
N ILE A 464 -13.33 -6.30 12.46
CA ILE A 464 -14.75 -6.62 12.56
C ILE A 464 -15.40 -6.51 11.18
N THR A 465 -16.18 -7.51 10.80
CA THR A 465 -17.03 -7.46 9.61
C THR A 465 -18.50 -7.33 10.00
N ILE A 466 -19.33 -6.85 9.08
CA ILE A 466 -20.77 -6.74 9.28
C ILE A 466 -21.37 -8.10 9.63
N ASP A 467 -20.93 -9.17 8.98
CA ASP A 467 -21.39 -10.53 9.27
C ASP A 467 -21.02 -11.01 10.68
N LYS A 468 -19.81 -10.69 11.15
CA LYS A 468 -19.41 -10.98 12.54
C LYS A 468 -20.23 -10.15 13.52
N ALA A 469 -20.41 -8.86 13.24
CA ALA A 469 -21.23 -7.98 14.06
C ALA A 469 -22.68 -8.46 14.19
N MET A 470 -23.29 -8.93 13.11
CA MET A 470 -24.64 -9.52 13.13
C MET A 470 -24.73 -10.81 13.97
N LYS A 471 -23.66 -11.62 14.02
CA LYS A 471 -23.61 -12.80 14.90
C LYS A 471 -23.47 -12.41 16.36
N MET A 472 -22.76 -11.35 16.67
CA MET A 472 -22.47 -10.88 18.04
C MET A 472 -23.59 -10.01 18.63
N ASN A 473 -24.30 -9.24 17.80
CA ASN A 473 -25.33 -8.32 18.23
C ASN A 473 -26.73 -8.76 17.77
N PRO A 474 -27.56 -9.35 18.67
CA PRO A 474 -28.92 -9.77 18.33
C PRO A 474 -29.85 -8.64 17.92
N GLU A 475 -29.64 -7.41 18.44
CA GLU A 475 -30.45 -6.25 18.10
C GLU A 475 -30.24 -5.83 16.64
N LEU A 476 -28.99 -5.83 16.17
CA LEU A 476 -28.65 -5.58 14.76
C LEU A 476 -29.30 -6.64 13.84
N ARG A 477 -29.27 -7.91 14.26
CA ARG A 477 -29.89 -8.99 13.51
C ARG A 477 -31.40 -8.85 13.44
N ASN A 478 -32.05 -8.55 14.55
CA ASN A 478 -33.50 -8.34 14.60
C ASN A 478 -33.94 -7.18 13.70
N LEU A 479 -33.19 -6.06 13.70
CA LEU A 479 -33.43 -4.95 12.79
C LEU A 479 -33.30 -5.36 11.32
N TYR A 480 -32.26 -6.12 10.99
CA TYR A 480 -32.06 -6.66 9.64
C TYR A 480 -33.21 -7.56 9.18
N GLU A 481 -33.77 -8.36 10.08
CA GLU A 481 -34.87 -9.30 9.76
C GLU A 481 -36.25 -8.63 9.71
N SER A 482 -36.44 -7.50 10.42
CA SER A 482 -37.74 -6.86 10.59
C SER A 482 -37.95 -5.60 9.75
N ASP A 483 -36.92 -5.00 9.18
CA ASP A 483 -36.98 -3.76 8.40
C ASP A 483 -36.30 -3.94 7.05
N ASP A 484 -37.08 -3.93 5.95
CA ASP A 484 -36.59 -4.11 4.59
C ASP A 484 -35.61 -3.03 4.16
N THR A 485 -35.74 -1.79 4.68
CA THR A 485 -34.83 -0.70 4.39
C THR A 485 -33.47 -0.95 5.06
N VAL A 486 -33.47 -1.38 6.32
CA VAL A 486 -32.26 -1.77 7.05
C VAL A 486 -31.61 -2.99 6.39
N LYS A 487 -32.40 -3.96 5.97
CA LYS A 487 -31.93 -5.13 5.24
C LYS A 487 -31.19 -4.72 3.98
N LYS A 488 -31.78 -3.88 3.14
CA LYS A 488 -31.15 -3.37 1.91
C LYS A 488 -29.87 -2.59 2.23
N LEU A 489 -29.89 -1.71 3.23
CA LEU A 489 -28.72 -0.97 3.69
C LEU A 489 -27.55 -1.91 4.05
N ILE A 490 -27.84 -2.94 4.84
CA ILE A 490 -26.84 -3.91 5.30
C ILE A 490 -26.33 -4.76 4.13
N ASP A 491 -27.21 -5.26 3.26
CA ASP A 491 -26.83 -6.08 2.11
C ASP A 491 -25.91 -5.32 1.15
N MET A 492 -26.23 -4.07 0.82
CA MET A 492 -25.37 -3.21 -0.01
C MET A 492 -24.05 -2.88 0.71
N SER A 493 -24.11 -2.61 2.02
CA SER A 493 -22.90 -2.35 2.81
C SER A 493 -21.96 -3.54 2.86
N LYS A 494 -22.46 -4.78 2.94
CA LYS A 494 -21.65 -6.01 2.87
C LYS A 494 -20.92 -6.16 1.54
N ARG A 495 -21.56 -5.79 0.43
CA ARG A 495 -20.90 -5.85 -0.89
C ARG A 495 -19.75 -4.86 -0.99
N LEU A 496 -19.88 -3.68 -0.37
CA LEU A 496 -18.89 -2.62 -0.38
C LEU A 496 -17.93 -2.63 0.82
N GLU A 497 -18.17 -3.50 1.80
CA GLU A 497 -17.30 -3.64 2.97
C GLU A 497 -15.92 -4.16 2.56
N GLY A 498 -14.89 -3.58 3.16
CA GLY A 498 -13.49 -3.96 2.93
C GLY A 498 -12.86 -3.32 1.69
N LEU A 499 -13.61 -2.61 0.84
CA LEU A 499 -13.04 -1.90 -0.29
C LEU A 499 -12.14 -0.75 0.20
N PRO A 500 -10.94 -0.59 -0.36
CA PRO A 500 -10.08 0.56 -0.11
C PRO A 500 -10.80 1.85 -0.52
N ARG A 501 -10.87 2.82 0.40
CA ARG A 501 -11.57 4.08 0.14
C ARG A 501 -10.65 5.22 -0.23
N HIS A 502 -9.54 5.31 0.44
CA HIS A 502 -8.53 6.35 0.23
C HIS A 502 -7.15 5.82 0.59
N THR A 503 -6.15 6.44 0.02
CA THR A 503 -4.76 6.22 0.40
C THR A 503 -4.37 7.18 1.53
N SER A 504 -3.54 6.69 2.43
CA SER A 504 -2.85 7.44 3.46
C SER A 504 -1.38 7.07 3.47
N MET A 505 -0.60 7.79 4.24
CA MET A 505 0.80 7.53 4.45
C MET A 505 0.99 6.77 5.76
N HIS A 506 1.88 5.80 5.80
CA HIS A 506 2.26 5.11 7.02
C HIS A 506 2.85 6.10 8.04
N ALA A 507 2.45 5.99 9.29
CA ALA A 507 2.81 6.99 10.31
C ALA A 507 4.31 7.08 10.60
N ALA A 508 5.08 6.02 10.34
CA ALA A 508 6.47 5.90 10.76
C ALA A 508 7.39 5.23 9.73
N GLY A 509 6.85 4.36 8.88
CA GLY A 509 7.63 3.48 8.00
C GLY A 509 8.19 4.19 6.78
N VAL A 510 9.49 4.01 6.55
CA VAL A 510 10.22 4.48 5.38
C VAL A 510 10.97 3.31 4.78
N VAL A 511 10.94 3.18 3.46
CA VAL A 511 11.75 2.21 2.72
C VAL A 511 13.05 2.86 2.30
N ILE A 512 14.16 2.15 2.50
CA ILE A 512 15.48 2.52 1.97
C ILE A 512 15.93 1.39 1.03
N SER A 513 16.24 1.70 -0.23
CA SER A 513 16.59 0.71 -1.25
C SER A 513 17.99 0.91 -1.83
N GLN A 514 18.54 -0.17 -2.38
CA GLN A 514 19.87 -0.16 -3.01
C GLN A 514 19.90 0.65 -4.32
N LYS A 515 18.85 0.52 -5.14
CA LYS A 515 18.64 1.27 -6.38
C LYS A 515 17.44 2.22 -6.20
N PRO A 516 17.17 3.13 -7.14
CA PRO A 516 15.93 3.90 -7.11
C PRO A 516 14.70 3.02 -6.82
N VAL A 517 13.85 3.46 -5.90
CA VAL A 517 12.69 2.66 -5.43
C VAL A 517 11.80 2.25 -6.60
N VAL A 518 11.68 3.09 -7.62
CA VAL A 518 10.88 2.83 -8.82
C VAL A 518 11.35 1.60 -9.63
N GLU A 519 12.57 1.12 -9.43
CA GLU A 519 13.05 -0.13 -10.03
C GLU A 519 12.52 -1.39 -9.33
N TYR A 520 11.95 -1.23 -8.15
CA TYR A 520 11.41 -2.33 -7.34
C TYR A 520 9.89 -2.26 -7.19
N VAL A 521 9.35 -1.05 -7.01
CA VAL A 521 7.93 -0.83 -6.75
C VAL A 521 7.46 0.48 -7.40
N PRO A 522 6.21 0.54 -7.88
CA PRO A 522 5.65 1.78 -8.42
C PRO A 522 5.42 2.80 -7.30
N LEU A 523 5.51 4.09 -7.67
CA LEU A 523 5.34 5.22 -6.78
C LEU A 523 4.00 5.91 -7.01
N SER A 524 3.45 6.48 -5.94
CA SER A 524 2.29 7.36 -5.97
C SER A 524 2.53 8.61 -5.12
N ARG A 525 1.52 9.46 -5.01
CA ARG A 525 1.58 10.70 -4.26
C ARG A 525 0.51 10.73 -3.17
N ALA A 526 0.91 11.03 -1.94
CA ALA A 526 -0.01 11.23 -0.83
C ALA A 526 -0.74 12.60 -0.95
N SER A 527 -1.75 12.82 -0.12
CA SER A 527 -2.56 14.03 -0.13
C SER A 527 -1.78 15.32 0.17
N ASP A 528 -0.67 15.23 0.91
CA ASP A 528 0.25 16.34 1.20
C ASP A 528 1.28 16.59 0.08
N GLY A 529 1.25 15.78 -0.98
CA GLY A 529 2.15 15.86 -2.13
C GLY A 529 3.43 15.05 -2.00
N SER A 530 3.69 14.39 -0.88
CA SER A 530 4.85 13.51 -0.69
C SER A 530 4.75 12.24 -1.53
N LEU A 531 5.91 11.70 -1.94
CA LEU A 531 5.97 10.44 -2.65
C LEU A 531 5.84 9.26 -1.68
N VAL A 532 5.02 8.28 -2.08
CA VAL A 532 4.80 7.04 -1.33
C VAL A 532 4.89 5.84 -2.28
N THR A 533 5.21 4.68 -1.75
CA THR A 533 5.11 3.42 -2.51
C THR A 533 3.66 3.12 -2.87
N GLN A 534 3.42 2.38 -3.94
CA GLN A 534 2.06 1.87 -4.25
C GLN A 534 1.74 0.56 -3.52
N PHE A 535 2.73 -0.12 -2.96
CA PHE A 535 2.53 -1.35 -2.21
C PHE A 535 2.58 -1.10 -0.70
N THR A 536 1.78 -1.86 0.04
CA THR A 536 1.72 -1.80 1.51
C THR A 536 2.94 -2.44 2.16
N MET A 537 3.12 -2.18 3.44
CA MET A 537 4.24 -2.67 4.24
C MET A 537 4.48 -4.18 4.08
N THR A 538 3.44 -5.00 4.25
CA THR A 538 3.57 -6.47 4.14
C THR A 538 4.05 -6.90 2.75
N THR A 539 3.52 -6.28 1.70
CA THR A 539 3.93 -6.55 0.33
C THR A 539 5.38 -6.13 0.07
N LEU A 540 5.82 -4.98 0.62
CA LEU A 540 7.21 -4.52 0.49
C LEU A 540 8.19 -5.47 1.15
N GLU A 541 7.87 -5.97 2.34
CA GLU A 541 8.67 -6.97 3.07
C GLU A 541 8.80 -8.26 2.26
N GLU A 542 7.71 -8.76 1.69
CA GLU A 542 7.73 -9.95 0.83
C GLU A 542 8.58 -9.76 -0.44
N LEU A 543 8.63 -8.55 -0.99
CA LEU A 543 9.48 -8.18 -2.13
C LEU A 543 10.95 -7.94 -1.72
N GLY A 544 11.29 -8.08 -0.43
CA GLY A 544 12.64 -7.93 0.08
C GLY A 544 13.06 -6.49 0.39
N LEU A 545 12.13 -5.55 0.40
CA LEU A 545 12.36 -4.17 0.80
C LEU A 545 12.09 -4.01 2.29
N LEU A 546 13.10 -3.59 3.03
CA LEU A 546 12.99 -3.41 4.48
C LEU A 546 12.45 -2.04 4.84
N LYS A 547 11.49 -2.06 5.74
CA LYS A 547 10.95 -0.89 6.41
C LYS A 547 11.90 -0.44 7.52
N MET A 548 12.12 0.84 7.64
CA MET A 548 12.76 1.50 8.78
C MET A 548 11.73 2.34 9.50
N ASP A 549 11.51 2.08 10.78
CA ASP A 549 10.49 2.79 11.56
C ASP A 549 11.06 3.97 12.33
N PHE A 550 10.63 5.17 11.92
CA PHE A 550 10.93 6.42 12.59
C PHE A 550 9.69 6.88 13.37
N LEU A 551 9.49 6.35 14.57
CA LEU A 551 8.32 6.66 15.38
C LEU A 551 8.48 8.03 16.08
N GLY A 552 7.44 8.84 16.07
CA GLY A 552 7.40 10.11 16.80
C GLY A 552 6.69 9.96 18.14
N LEU A 553 7.42 10.04 19.24
CA LEU A 553 6.85 9.92 20.59
C LEU A 553 6.85 11.27 21.31
N ARG A 554 5.65 11.84 21.53
CA ARG A 554 5.49 13.12 22.22
C ARG A 554 6.04 13.11 23.65
N THR A 555 5.97 11.98 24.35
CA THR A 555 6.50 11.83 25.69
C THR A 555 8.00 12.07 25.75
N LEU A 556 8.77 11.65 24.72
CA LEU A 556 10.20 11.95 24.63
C LEU A 556 10.46 13.45 24.55
N THR A 557 9.67 14.18 23.76
CA THR A 557 9.74 15.64 23.66
C THR A 557 9.46 16.29 25.02
N VAL A 558 8.44 15.82 25.75
CA VAL A 558 8.10 16.32 27.09
C VAL A 558 9.26 16.09 28.06
N ILE A 559 9.84 14.89 28.07
CA ILE A 559 10.99 14.54 28.92
C ILE A 559 12.18 15.43 28.61
N GLN A 560 12.55 15.60 27.35
CA GLN A 560 13.67 16.44 26.92
C GLN A 560 13.47 17.89 27.35
N ASN A 561 12.27 18.43 27.11
CA ASN A 561 11.97 19.82 27.47
C ASN A 561 11.97 20.01 28.99
N ALA A 562 11.45 19.04 29.75
CA ALA A 562 11.51 19.09 31.22
C ALA A 562 12.95 19.08 31.74
N ALA A 563 13.81 18.21 31.18
CA ALA A 563 15.24 18.16 31.53
C ALA A 563 15.95 19.49 31.24
N LYS A 564 15.72 20.09 30.06
CA LYS A 564 16.27 21.41 29.69
C LYS A 564 15.78 22.55 30.59
N LEU A 565 14.51 22.50 31.03
CA LEU A 565 13.98 23.47 32.01
C LEU A 565 14.65 23.34 33.38
N VAL A 566 14.89 22.11 33.84
CA VAL A 566 15.60 21.87 35.11
C VAL A 566 17.04 22.36 35.02
N GLU A 567 17.72 22.06 33.93
CA GLU A 567 19.09 22.56 33.71
C GLU A 567 19.16 24.08 33.69
N ARG A 568 18.25 24.74 32.96
CA ARG A 568 18.17 26.20 32.88
C ARG A 568 17.90 26.85 34.25
N ASP A 569 16.92 26.31 34.99
CA ASP A 569 16.42 26.97 36.21
C ASP A 569 17.20 26.57 37.46
N LYS A 570 17.85 25.40 37.46
CA LYS A 570 18.56 24.86 38.62
C LYS A 570 20.04 24.55 38.38
N GLY A 571 20.50 24.64 37.16
CA GLY A 571 21.89 24.29 36.79
C GLY A 571 22.21 22.80 36.92
N ILE A 572 21.18 21.94 36.92
CA ILE A 572 21.32 20.48 37.09
C ILE A 572 21.07 19.83 35.75
N ALA A 573 22.10 19.26 35.13
CA ALA A 573 21.95 18.43 33.94
C ALA A 573 21.41 17.04 34.35
N LEU A 574 20.24 16.70 33.86
CA LEU A 574 19.60 15.38 34.11
C LEU A 574 19.98 14.42 32.98
N ASP A 575 20.65 13.34 33.34
CA ASP A 575 20.90 12.21 32.45
C ASP A 575 19.79 11.17 32.61
N MET A 576 18.90 11.07 31.62
CA MET A 576 17.75 10.16 31.64
C MET A 576 18.16 8.68 31.66
N ASP A 577 19.38 8.34 31.23
CA ASP A 577 19.90 6.98 31.22
C ASP A 577 20.41 6.55 32.61
N LYS A 578 20.59 7.50 33.54
CA LYS A 578 21.08 7.29 34.91
C LYS A 578 20.03 7.53 36.00
N ILE A 579 18.75 7.57 35.61
CA ILE A 579 17.66 7.73 36.58
C ILE A 579 17.59 6.48 37.47
N ASP A 580 17.39 6.75 38.78
CA ASP A 580 17.09 5.70 39.76
C ASP A 580 15.63 5.25 39.60
N TYR A 581 15.46 3.99 39.16
CA TYR A 581 14.14 3.37 39.04
C TYR A 581 13.59 2.81 40.35
N ASP A 582 14.30 2.95 41.49
CA ASP A 582 13.88 2.46 42.80
C ASP A 582 13.21 3.56 43.69
N ASP A 583 12.85 4.71 43.12
CA ASP A 583 12.17 5.78 43.85
C ASP A 583 10.77 5.37 44.30
N LYS A 584 10.66 5.04 45.58
CA LYS A 584 9.41 4.62 46.25
C LYS A 584 8.28 5.66 46.17
N LYS A 585 8.60 6.95 45.99
CA LYS A 585 7.59 8.01 45.86
C LYS A 585 6.85 7.88 44.54
N VAL A 586 7.55 7.49 43.47
CA VAL A 586 6.94 7.24 42.16
C VAL A 586 5.95 6.07 42.27
N TYR A 587 6.33 4.95 42.85
CA TYR A 587 5.44 3.78 42.99
C TYR A 587 4.25 4.08 43.92
N ALA A 588 4.44 4.84 44.98
CA ALA A 588 3.34 5.31 45.85
C ALA A 588 2.35 6.21 45.08
N MET A 589 2.86 7.05 44.17
CA MET A 589 2.04 7.90 43.29
C MET A 589 1.22 7.04 42.31
N LEU A 590 1.85 6.05 41.65
CA LEU A 590 1.17 5.12 40.75
C LEU A 590 0.10 4.30 41.48
N GLY A 591 0.44 3.73 42.65
CA GLY A 591 -0.48 2.96 43.48
C GLY A 591 -1.63 3.79 44.10
N ALA A 592 -1.49 5.10 44.16
CA ALA A 592 -2.57 6.02 44.53
C ALA A 592 -3.46 6.37 43.31
N GLY A 593 -3.10 5.91 42.11
CA GLY A 593 -3.81 6.20 40.86
C GLY A 593 -3.66 7.64 40.37
N LYS A 594 -2.59 8.32 40.77
CA LYS A 594 -2.23 9.66 40.26
C LYS A 594 -1.42 9.52 38.99
N THR A 595 -2.10 9.08 37.91
CA THR A 595 -1.48 8.65 36.65
C THR A 595 -1.78 9.60 35.50
N GLU A 596 -2.35 10.78 35.75
CA GLU A 596 -2.57 11.79 34.71
C GLU A 596 -1.23 12.22 34.11
N GLY A 597 -1.14 12.15 32.75
CA GLY A 597 0.07 12.47 31.99
C GLY A 597 1.19 11.44 32.13
N VAL A 598 0.97 10.32 32.81
CA VAL A 598 1.90 9.18 32.80
C VAL A 598 1.59 8.30 31.60
N PHE A 599 2.50 8.28 30.61
CA PHE A 599 2.31 7.55 29.36
C PHE A 599 1.86 6.10 29.58
N GLN A 600 0.86 5.66 28.83
CA GLN A 600 0.19 4.35 28.90
C GLN A 600 -0.60 4.07 30.19
N LEU A 601 -0.36 4.77 31.30
CA LEU A 601 -1.03 4.52 32.57
C LEU A 601 -2.19 5.49 32.87
N GLU A 602 -2.45 6.45 31.98
CA GLU A 602 -3.41 7.54 32.16
C GLU A 602 -4.87 7.20 31.82
N SER A 603 -5.13 6.05 31.16
CA SER A 603 -6.51 5.64 30.89
C SER A 603 -7.23 5.22 32.15
N GLY A 604 -8.56 5.46 32.25
CA GLY A 604 -9.35 5.13 33.45
C GLY A 604 -9.21 3.66 33.88
N GLY A 605 -9.10 2.73 32.94
CA GLY A 605 -8.84 1.30 33.20
C GLY A 605 -7.48 1.07 33.83
N MET A 606 -6.42 1.66 33.28
CA MET A 606 -5.05 1.52 33.80
C MET A 606 -4.88 2.23 35.14
N THR A 607 -5.51 3.39 35.34
CA THR A 607 -5.54 4.08 36.64
C THR A 607 -6.15 3.21 37.72
N SER A 608 -7.28 2.56 37.44
CA SER A 608 -7.93 1.64 38.38
C SER A 608 -7.06 0.41 38.63
N PHE A 609 -6.47 -0.16 37.59
CA PHE A 609 -5.57 -1.30 37.74
C PHE A 609 -4.34 -0.99 38.58
N MET A 610 -3.69 0.17 38.39
CA MET A 610 -2.54 0.60 39.22
C MET A 610 -2.91 0.77 40.70
N LYS A 611 -4.15 1.22 40.99
CA LYS A 611 -4.65 1.29 42.39
C LYS A 611 -4.79 -0.09 43.04
N GLU A 612 -5.15 -1.11 42.27
CA GLU A 612 -5.27 -2.48 42.75
C GLU A 612 -3.91 -3.15 42.87
N LEU A 613 -3.05 -3.01 41.82
CA LEU A 613 -1.70 -3.59 41.76
C LEU A 613 -0.79 -3.04 42.85
N LYS A 614 -0.85 -1.72 43.15
CA LYS A 614 0.03 -1.03 44.11
C LYS A 614 1.50 -1.37 43.92
N PRO A 615 2.07 -1.05 42.75
CA PRO A 615 3.42 -1.46 42.42
C PRO A 615 4.43 -0.93 43.45
N GLY A 616 5.41 -1.75 43.80
CA GLY A 616 6.49 -1.42 44.73
C GLY A 616 7.85 -1.22 44.07
N ASN A 617 7.99 -1.63 42.82
CA ASN A 617 9.20 -1.60 42.04
C ASN A 617 8.89 -1.55 40.54
N LEU A 618 9.91 -1.47 39.69
CA LEU A 618 9.75 -1.42 38.23
C LEU A 618 9.21 -2.74 37.65
N GLU A 619 9.61 -3.87 38.20
CA GLU A 619 9.19 -5.21 37.76
C GLU A 619 7.67 -5.38 37.92
N ASP A 620 7.08 -4.84 39.01
CA ASP A 620 5.62 -4.86 39.21
C ASP A 620 4.91 -4.05 38.11
N VAL A 621 5.49 -2.91 37.70
CA VAL A 621 4.92 -2.08 36.63
C VAL A 621 5.04 -2.80 35.28
N ILE A 622 6.20 -3.43 35.00
CA ILE A 622 6.41 -4.22 33.78
C ILE A 622 5.39 -5.36 33.72
N ALA A 623 5.26 -6.14 34.79
CA ALA A 623 4.28 -7.23 34.85
C ALA A 623 2.84 -6.75 34.68
N GLY A 624 2.52 -5.58 35.20
CA GLY A 624 1.18 -4.98 35.11
C GLY A 624 0.82 -4.46 33.71
N ILE A 625 1.81 -4.12 32.89
CA ILE A 625 1.60 -3.64 31.51
C ILE A 625 1.59 -4.82 30.50
N SER A 626 2.27 -5.93 30.83
CA SER A 626 2.36 -7.12 30.00
C SER A 626 1.09 -7.95 30.00
#